data_18afd77356014283ec37b7fd18b89ea8
#
_entry.id   18afd77356014283ec37b7fd18b89ea8
#
_cell.length_a   1.000
_cell.length_b   1.000
_cell.length_c   1.000
_cell.angle_alpha   90.00
_cell.angle_beta   90.00
_cell.angle_gamma   90.00
#
_symmetry.space_group_name_H-M   'P 1'
#
loop_
_entity.id
_entity.type
_entity.pdbx_description
1 polymer ?
#
loop_
_entity_poly.entity_id
_entity_poly.type
_entity_poly.pdbx_seq_one_letter_code
_entity_poly.pdbx_strand_id
1 'polypeptide(L)'
;MARTHGGRKAVTLAAVAAAAALAVGTGTTQASAQEELIGYPGPDGLIWVQEQVGDGGFVSGGLWSRLDTFTTFACEGGGSIEVTFRLDNHPDRNPAPFTLDCPQGTPSRITVPLGTGLSGGFGAAVKASTPTTRWGAVVVQPE
;
A
#
# COMPACT_ATOMS: atom_id res chain seq x y z
N MET A 1 -87.18 -13.83 34.42
CA MET A 1 -85.97 -13.70 35.36
C MET A 1 -84.80 -14.29 34.60
N ALA A 2 -83.96 -13.47 34.04
CA ALA A 2 -82.73 -13.90 33.34
C ALA A 2 -81.55 -13.80 34.27
N ARG A 3 -80.88 -14.93 34.53
CA ARG A 3 -79.61 -14.93 35.21
C ARG A 3 -78.52 -15.04 34.18
N THR A 4 -77.79 -13.96 33.97
CA THR A 4 -76.56 -13.94 33.17
C THR A 4 -75.42 -14.52 34.00
N HIS A 5 -74.88 -15.64 33.53
CA HIS A 5 -73.65 -16.17 34.03
C HIS A 5 -72.47 -15.50 33.28
N GLY A 6 -71.77 -14.70 33.99
CA GLY A 6 -70.51 -14.10 33.52
C GLY A 6 -69.38 -15.15 33.48
N GLY A 7 -69.05 -15.55 32.27
CA GLY A 7 -67.85 -16.36 32.06
C GLY A 7 -66.59 -15.51 32.21
N ARG A 8 -65.83 -15.80 33.23
CA ARG A 8 -64.49 -15.25 33.35
C ARG A 8 -63.56 -15.96 32.35
N LYS A 9 -63.19 -15.25 31.33
CA LYS A 9 -62.13 -15.70 30.46
C LYS A 9 -60.80 -15.45 31.13
N ALA A 10 -60.12 -16.50 31.55
CA ALA A 10 -58.77 -16.43 31.96
C ALA A 10 -57.88 -16.07 30.75
N VAL A 11 -57.29 -14.91 30.83
CA VAL A 11 -56.25 -14.51 29.87
C VAL A 11 -54.93 -15.10 30.34
N THR A 12 -54.52 -16.17 29.71
CA THR A 12 -53.18 -16.71 29.94
C THR A 12 -52.17 -15.80 29.21
N LEU A 13 -51.49 -14.99 29.98
CA LEU A 13 -50.30 -14.25 29.49
C LEU A 13 -49.19 -15.27 29.27
N ALA A 14 -49.00 -15.64 28.04
CA ALA A 14 -47.79 -16.31 27.60
C ALA A 14 -46.68 -15.28 27.59
N ALA A 15 -45.82 -15.34 28.59
CA ALA A 15 -44.57 -14.60 28.62
C ALA A 15 -43.64 -15.22 27.56
N VAL A 16 -43.57 -14.59 26.42
CA VAL A 16 -42.52 -14.90 25.42
C VAL A 16 -41.25 -14.28 25.96
N ALA A 17 -40.41 -15.08 26.59
CA ALA A 17 -39.06 -14.73 26.90
C ALA A 17 -38.29 -14.69 25.56
N ALA A 18 -38.20 -13.52 24.94
CA ALA A 18 -37.27 -13.28 23.88
C ALA A 18 -35.85 -13.31 24.46
N ALA A 19 -35.20 -14.45 24.39
CA ALA A 19 -33.78 -14.53 24.61
C ALA A 19 -33.12 -13.78 23.45
N ALA A 20 -32.83 -12.51 23.63
CA ALA A 20 -31.95 -11.78 22.79
C ALA A 20 -30.54 -12.39 22.97
N ALA A 21 -30.19 -13.36 22.19
CA ALA A 21 -28.82 -13.76 22.03
C ALA A 21 -28.09 -12.56 21.44
N LEU A 22 -27.48 -11.76 22.29
CA LEU A 22 -26.43 -10.84 21.89
C LEU A 22 -25.29 -11.73 21.42
N ALA A 23 -25.32 -12.09 20.15
CA ALA A 23 -24.13 -12.50 19.45
C ALA A 23 -23.23 -11.26 19.44
N VAL A 24 -22.43 -11.13 20.48
CA VAL A 24 -21.25 -10.29 20.43
C VAL A 24 -20.37 -10.99 19.41
N GLY A 25 -20.63 -10.71 18.12
CA GLY A 25 -19.68 -10.97 17.09
C GLY A 25 -18.46 -10.14 17.46
N THR A 26 -17.50 -10.76 18.13
CA THR A 26 -16.14 -10.27 18.09
C THR A 26 -15.70 -10.41 16.65
N GLY A 27 -16.23 -9.52 15.78
CA GLY A 27 -15.61 -9.22 14.53
C GLY A 27 -14.28 -8.61 14.90
N THR A 28 -13.26 -9.44 15.08
CA THR A 28 -11.93 -9.01 14.81
C THR A 28 -11.93 -8.64 13.34
N THR A 29 -12.26 -7.37 13.05
CA THR A 29 -11.71 -6.73 11.89
C THR A 29 -10.21 -6.84 12.09
N GLN A 30 -9.64 -7.94 11.62
CA GLN A 30 -8.26 -7.91 11.25
C GLN A 30 -8.21 -6.77 10.22
N ALA A 31 -7.77 -5.59 10.69
CA ALA A 31 -7.18 -4.65 9.79
C ALA A 31 -6.14 -5.50 9.06
N SER A 32 -6.46 -5.92 7.83
CA SER A 32 -5.49 -6.55 6.98
C SER A 32 -4.36 -5.54 6.95
N ALA A 33 -3.27 -5.86 7.65
CA ALA A 33 -2.06 -5.08 7.58
C ALA A 33 -1.82 -4.92 6.10
N GLN A 34 -1.92 -3.68 5.59
CA GLN A 34 -1.68 -3.42 4.19
C GLN A 34 -0.32 -4.02 3.93
N GLU A 35 -0.26 -4.96 3.00
CA GLU A 35 0.98 -5.62 2.67
C GLU A 35 2.01 -4.55 2.34
N GLU A 36 3.17 -4.65 2.96
CA GLU A 36 4.26 -3.71 2.75
C GLU A 36 4.64 -3.73 1.27
N LEU A 37 4.58 -2.58 0.62
CA LEU A 37 4.87 -2.49 -0.82
C LEU A 37 6.30 -2.87 -1.13
N ILE A 38 7.22 -2.43 -0.28
CA ILE A 38 8.66 -2.66 -0.42
C ILE A 38 9.25 -2.94 0.95
N GLY A 39 9.81 -4.13 1.11
CA GLY A 39 10.52 -4.52 2.31
C GLY A 39 11.81 -3.71 2.54
N TYR A 40 12.24 -3.66 3.78
CA TYR A 40 13.51 -3.03 4.14
C TYR A 40 14.68 -3.72 3.41
N PRO A 41 15.53 -2.97 2.69
CA PRO A 41 16.55 -3.56 1.81
C PRO A 41 17.78 -4.12 2.54
N GLY A 42 17.90 -3.89 3.84
CA GLY A 42 19.10 -4.28 4.59
C GLY A 42 20.27 -3.30 4.40
N PRO A 43 21.50 -3.75 4.69
CA PRO A 43 22.70 -2.88 4.71
C PRO A 43 23.10 -2.35 3.32
N ASP A 44 22.72 -3.02 2.25
CA ASP A 44 23.00 -2.59 0.87
C ASP A 44 22.04 -1.49 0.37
N GLY A 45 21.07 -1.15 1.19
CA GLY A 45 20.07 -0.13 0.88
C GLY A 45 20.61 1.28 1.03
N LEU A 46 20.47 2.09 -0.02
CA LEU A 46 20.79 3.51 0.01
C LEU A 46 19.56 4.36 0.28
N ILE A 47 18.44 3.96 -0.26
CA ILE A 47 17.15 4.62 -0.11
C ILE A 47 16.08 3.56 0.14
N TRP A 48 15.19 3.87 1.05
CA TRP A 48 13.99 3.10 1.28
C TRP A 48 12.81 4.04 1.51
N VAL A 49 11.94 4.10 0.52
CA VAL A 49 10.64 4.76 0.60
C VAL A 49 9.61 3.66 0.84
N GLN A 50 9.20 3.47 2.07
CA GLN A 50 8.31 2.38 2.46
C GLN A 50 6.95 2.50 1.79
N GLU A 51 6.34 3.68 1.88
CA GLU A 51 5.07 3.99 1.24
C GLU A 51 4.88 5.50 1.11
N GLN A 52 4.40 5.92 -0.05
CA GLN A 52 3.86 7.27 -0.29
C GLN A 52 2.54 7.17 -1.05
N VAL A 53 1.70 8.17 -0.89
CA VAL A 53 0.42 8.28 -1.58
C VAL A 53 0.43 9.53 -2.45
N GLY A 54 0.05 9.39 -3.71
CA GLY A 54 0.06 10.49 -4.65
C GLY A 54 1.46 10.81 -5.19
N ASP A 55 1.65 12.04 -5.64
CA ASP A 55 2.92 12.50 -6.19
C ASP A 55 4.01 12.55 -5.12
N GLY A 56 5.24 12.29 -5.53
CA GLY A 56 6.39 12.34 -4.65
C GLY A 56 7.69 12.09 -5.37
N GLY A 57 8.67 11.62 -4.64
CA GLY A 57 9.98 11.30 -5.17
C GLY A 57 11.01 11.12 -4.07
N PHE A 58 12.23 10.89 -4.48
CA PHE A 58 13.38 10.81 -3.58
C PHE A 58 14.63 11.34 -4.26
N VAL A 59 15.59 11.71 -3.44
CA VAL A 59 16.93 12.07 -3.84
C VAL A 59 17.94 11.42 -2.93
N SER A 60 19.09 11.06 -3.47
CA SER A 60 20.22 10.55 -2.73
C SER A 60 21.53 11.07 -3.30
N GLY A 61 22.53 11.18 -2.44
CA GLY A 61 23.92 11.31 -2.83
C GLY A 61 24.69 10.03 -2.51
N GLY A 62 25.92 9.96 -2.98
CA GLY A 62 26.86 8.94 -2.50
C GLY A 62 26.74 7.58 -3.16
N LEU A 63 26.35 7.52 -4.41
CA LEU A 63 26.49 6.30 -5.22
C LEU A 63 27.95 5.88 -5.31
N TRP A 64 28.20 4.59 -5.12
CA TRP A 64 29.53 3.99 -5.23
C TRP A 64 29.73 3.45 -6.65
N SER A 65 30.63 4.05 -7.38
CA SER A 65 30.85 3.75 -8.79
C SER A 65 31.27 2.30 -9.11
N ARG A 66 31.76 1.58 -8.10
CA ARG A 66 32.20 0.19 -8.27
C ARG A 66 31.06 -0.82 -8.19
N LEU A 67 29.93 -0.41 -7.61
CA LEU A 67 28.81 -1.30 -7.37
C LEU A 67 27.71 -1.11 -8.42
N ASP A 68 27.03 -2.20 -8.71
CA ASP A 68 25.82 -2.13 -9.50
C ASP A 68 24.70 -1.46 -8.70
N THR A 69 23.95 -0.59 -9.35
CA THR A 69 22.82 0.11 -8.75
C THR A 69 21.51 -0.43 -9.30
N PHE A 70 20.61 -0.79 -8.42
CA PHE A 70 19.26 -1.24 -8.75
C PHE A 70 18.23 -0.38 -8.04
N THR A 71 17.20 0.01 -8.76
CA THR A 71 16.05 0.70 -8.18
C THR A 71 14.80 -0.13 -8.41
N THR A 72 14.07 -0.42 -7.35
CA THR A 72 12.80 -1.14 -7.42
C THR A 72 11.67 -0.22 -7.00
N PHE A 73 10.61 -0.20 -7.78
CA PHE A 73 9.35 0.45 -7.47
C PHE A 73 8.26 -0.59 -7.31
N ALA A 74 7.36 -0.34 -6.39
CA ALA A 74 6.13 -1.10 -6.24
C ALA A 74 4.97 -0.13 -6.05
N CYS A 75 3.81 -0.44 -6.60
CA CYS A 75 2.63 0.38 -6.43
C CYS A 75 1.33 -0.42 -6.44
N GLU A 76 0.32 0.16 -5.82
CA GLU A 76 -1.02 -0.39 -5.66
C GLU A 76 -2.03 0.74 -5.45
N GLY A 77 -3.30 0.41 -5.39
CA GLY A 77 -4.36 1.34 -5.01
C GLY A 77 -5.09 1.97 -6.19
N GLY A 78 -4.87 1.47 -7.38
CA GLY A 78 -5.48 1.93 -8.61
C GLY A 78 -4.66 2.98 -9.34
N GLY A 79 -4.97 3.20 -10.61
CA GLY A 79 -4.24 4.12 -11.46
C GLY A 79 -2.86 3.63 -11.85
N SER A 80 -1.94 4.56 -12.00
CA SER A 80 -0.55 4.30 -12.41
C SER A 80 0.39 5.33 -11.79
N ILE A 81 1.67 5.00 -11.81
CA ILE A 81 2.73 5.96 -11.52
C ILE A 81 3.61 6.16 -12.77
N GLU A 82 4.00 7.39 -13.01
CA GLU A 82 5.03 7.74 -13.98
C GLU A 82 6.32 8.07 -13.21
N VAL A 83 7.41 7.43 -13.59
CA VAL A 83 8.71 7.58 -12.92
C VAL A 83 9.69 8.22 -13.88
N THR A 84 10.33 9.29 -13.42
CA THR A 84 11.39 10.00 -14.16
C THR A 84 12.64 10.02 -13.31
N PHE A 85 13.74 9.48 -13.83
CA PHE A 85 15.03 9.47 -13.16
C PHE A 85 15.84 10.73 -13.46
N ARG A 86 16.69 11.07 -12.50
CA ARG A 86 17.69 12.10 -12.65
C ARG A 86 19.02 11.64 -12.05
N LEU A 87 20.03 11.49 -12.89
CA LEU A 87 21.41 11.19 -12.50
C LEU A 87 22.22 12.46 -12.69
N ASP A 88 22.61 13.12 -11.59
CA ASP A 88 23.19 14.46 -11.64
C ASP A 88 24.52 14.51 -12.42
N ASN A 89 25.38 13.51 -12.25
CA ASN A 89 26.67 13.45 -12.93
C ASN A 89 26.64 12.66 -14.25
N HIS A 90 25.53 12.03 -14.57
CA HIS A 90 25.40 11.13 -15.72
C HIS A 90 24.07 11.32 -16.43
N PRO A 91 23.73 12.54 -16.89
CA PRO A 91 22.42 12.81 -17.49
C PRO A 91 22.16 12.02 -18.79
N ASP A 92 23.21 11.62 -19.48
CA ASP A 92 23.19 10.77 -20.67
C ASP A 92 22.82 9.30 -20.36
N ARG A 93 22.92 8.90 -19.09
CA ARG A 93 22.58 7.56 -18.61
C ARG A 93 21.22 7.48 -17.93
N ASN A 94 20.46 8.58 -17.89
CA ASN A 94 19.11 8.54 -17.34
C ASN A 94 18.28 7.49 -18.09
N PRO A 95 17.69 6.52 -17.37
CA PRO A 95 16.70 5.65 -18.00
C PRO A 95 15.55 6.46 -18.58
N ALA A 96 14.95 5.97 -19.65
CA ALA A 96 13.74 6.56 -20.16
C ALA A 96 12.63 6.55 -19.09
N PRO A 97 11.83 7.61 -18.98
CA PRO A 97 10.66 7.60 -18.12
C PRO A 97 9.77 6.39 -18.43
N PHE A 98 9.18 5.80 -17.39
CA PHE A 98 8.26 4.67 -17.56
C PHE A 98 7.01 4.85 -16.73
N THR A 99 5.97 4.13 -17.11
CA THR A 99 4.71 4.07 -16.38
C THR A 99 4.51 2.66 -15.83
N LEU A 100 4.14 2.56 -14.57
CA LEU A 100 3.79 1.31 -13.91
C LEU A 100 2.32 1.35 -13.50
N ASP A 101 1.54 0.36 -13.94
CA ASP A 101 0.16 0.20 -13.51
C ASP A 101 0.10 -0.26 -12.05
N CYS A 102 -0.81 0.31 -11.29
CA CYS A 102 -0.96 0.09 -9.85
C CYS A 102 -2.31 -0.55 -9.54
N PRO A 103 -2.45 -1.88 -9.75
CA PRO A 103 -3.74 -2.53 -9.60
C PRO A 103 -4.22 -2.52 -8.15
N GLN A 104 -5.53 -2.66 -7.97
CA GLN A 104 -6.13 -2.85 -6.66
C GLN A 104 -5.83 -4.27 -6.15
N GLY A 105 -5.41 -4.38 -4.89
CA GLY A 105 -5.30 -5.64 -4.16
C GLY A 105 -3.99 -6.41 -4.33
N THR A 106 -3.26 -6.24 -5.44
CA THR A 106 -1.97 -6.91 -5.67
C THR A 106 -0.97 -5.88 -6.18
N PRO A 107 0.13 -5.62 -5.46
CA PRO A 107 1.14 -4.67 -5.90
C PRO A 107 1.80 -5.08 -7.21
N SER A 108 1.96 -4.12 -8.13
CA SER A 108 2.88 -4.24 -9.25
C SER A 108 4.28 -3.85 -8.82
N ARG A 109 5.28 -4.48 -9.39
CA ARG A 109 6.69 -4.24 -9.05
C ARG A 109 7.55 -4.23 -10.31
N ILE A 110 8.51 -3.31 -10.35
CA ILE A 110 9.52 -3.24 -11.40
C ILE A 110 10.89 -2.94 -10.80
N THR A 111 11.92 -3.63 -11.27
CA THR A 111 13.31 -3.33 -10.94
C THR A 111 14.03 -2.80 -12.16
N VAL A 112 14.64 -1.63 -12.01
CA VAL A 112 15.40 -0.96 -13.06
C VAL A 112 16.88 -1.05 -12.72
N PRO A 113 17.68 -1.79 -13.51
CA PRO A 113 19.12 -1.81 -13.34
C PRO A 113 19.72 -0.51 -13.89
N LEU A 114 20.52 0.16 -13.09
CA LEU A 114 21.22 1.38 -13.50
C LEU A 114 22.69 1.12 -13.85
N GLY A 115 23.19 -0.08 -13.54
CA GLY A 115 24.57 -0.50 -13.82
C GLY A 115 25.61 0.07 -12.86
N THR A 116 26.87 -0.13 -13.23
CA THR A 116 28.04 0.38 -12.50
C THR A 116 28.48 1.74 -13.03
N GLY A 117 29.46 2.34 -12.37
CA GLY A 117 30.09 3.58 -12.81
C GLY A 117 29.31 4.84 -12.48
N LEU A 118 28.24 4.74 -11.69
CA LEU A 118 27.47 5.90 -11.25
C LEU A 118 28.10 6.52 -10.02
N SER A 119 28.10 7.84 -9.96
CA SER A 119 28.60 8.61 -8.82
C SER A 119 27.76 9.88 -8.62
N GLY A 120 27.85 10.44 -7.43
CA GLY A 120 27.15 11.68 -7.09
C GLY A 120 25.70 11.47 -6.76
N GLY A 121 24.93 12.54 -6.90
CA GLY A 121 23.50 12.56 -6.57
C GLY A 121 22.64 11.91 -7.65
N PHE A 122 21.56 11.30 -7.24
CA PHE A 122 20.51 10.85 -8.12
C PHE A 122 19.15 10.93 -7.43
N GLY A 123 18.10 10.84 -8.20
CA GLY A 123 16.76 10.82 -7.69
C GLY A 123 15.77 10.31 -8.71
N ALA A 124 14.55 10.19 -8.26
CA ALA A 124 13.41 9.92 -9.11
C ALA A 124 12.24 10.78 -8.68
N ALA A 125 11.51 11.29 -9.66
CA ALA A 125 10.21 11.91 -9.46
C ALA A 125 9.13 10.89 -9.82
N VAL A 126 8.11 10.81 -8.98
CA VAL A 126 6.98 9.91 -9.15
C VAL A 126 5.71 10.74 -9.25
N LYS A 127 4.98 10.56 -10.33
CA LYS A 127 3.70 11.20 -10.57
C LYS A 127 2.61 10.14 -10.57
N ALA A 128 1.67 10.29 -9.64
CA ALA A 128 0.54 9.37 -9.53
C ALA A 128 -0.64 9.87 -10.36
N SER A 129 -1.33 8.96 -11.04
CA SER A 129 -2.50 9.31 -11.84
C SER A 129 -3.75 9.56 -11.02
N THR A 130 -3.79 9.07 -9.78
CA THR A 130 -4.88 9.26 -8.82
C THR A 130 -4.35 9.60 -7.43
N PRO A 131 -5.13 10.31 -6.59
CA PRO A 131 -4.70 10.64 -5.23
C PRO A 131 -4.71 9.42 -4.28
N THR A 132 -5.25 8.29 -4.69
CA THR A 132 -5.30 7.04 -3.92
C THR A 132 -4.19 6.06 -4.28
N THR A 133 -3.46 6.32 -5.35
CA THR A 133 -2.32 5.50 -5.75
C THR A 133 -1.23 5.58 -4.69
N ARG A 134 -0.83 4.44 -4.17
CA ARG A 134 0.27 4.33 -3.21
C ARG A 134 1.45 3.62 -3.86
N TRP A 135 2.63 4.04 -3.52
CA TRP A 135 3.87 3.48 -4.07
C TRP A 135 4.99 3.47 -3.05
N GLY A 136 5.95 2.62 -3.28
CA GLY A 136 7.20 2.58 -2.55
C GLY A 136 8.37 2.39 -3.49
N ALA A 137 9.56 2.66 -3.01
CA ALA A 137 10.78 2.50 -3.78
C ALA A 137 11.96 2.11 -2.90
N VAL A 138 12.90 1.38 -3.47
CA VAL A 138 14.16 1.04 -2.84
C VAL A 138 15.29 1.16 -3.84
N VAL A 139 16.41 1.68 -3.37
CA VAL A 139 17.66 1.72 -4.14
C VAL A 139 18.71 0.93 -3.38
N VAL A 140 19.32 -0.02 -4.07
CA VAL A 140 20.34 -0.90 -3.49
C VAL A 140 21.59 -0.91 -4.37
N GLN A 141 22.73 -1.06 -3.70
CA GLN A 141 24.03 -1.35 -4.31
C GLN A 141 24.63 -2.58 -3.63
N PRO A 142 24.26 -3.79 -4.07
CA PRO A 142 24.78 -5.02 -3.46
C PRO A 142 26.31 -5.11 -3.61
N GLU A 143 26.98 -5.56 -2.54
CA GLU A 143 28.43 -5.86 -2.52
C GLU A 143 28.74 -7.24 -3.12
#